data_19f1f5e8e65c41c340a30af5a98069f1
#
_entry.id   19f1f5e8e65c41c340a30af5a98069f1
#
_cell.length_a   1.000
_cell.length_b   1.000
_cell.length_c   1.000
_cell.angle_alpha   90.00
_cell.angle_beta   90.00
_cell.angle_gamma   90.00
#
_symmetry.space_group_name_H-M   'P 1'
#
loop_
_entity.id
_entity.type
_entity.pdbx_description
1 polymer ?
#
loop_
_entity_poly.entity_id
_entity_poly.type
_entity_poly.pdbx_seq_one_letter_code
_entity_poly.pdbx_strand_id
1 'polypeptide(L)'
;MRTLGRSGIVFALGDVLLSLHGFHEGTPSGDRFEERRIGLDHLAFGCANRDELAKWRTRLDELGIQHGSIVDANYGSGLSFRDPDNIALEFFAPPTA
;
A
#
# COMPACT_ATOMS: atom_id res chain seq x y z
N MET A 1 6.28 0.45 17.05
CA MET A 1 7.23 0.85 15.99
C MET A 1 8.65 0.67 16.48
N ARG A 2 9.53 0.19 15.63
CA ARG A 2 10.90 -0.12 16.00
C ARG A 2 11.86 0.27 14.87
N THR A 3 12.98 0.92 15.23
CA THR A 3 13.99 1.33 14.26
C THR A 3 14.97 0.19 13.99
N LEU A 4 15.31 -0.03 12.73
CA LEU A 4 16.29 -1.02 12.28
C LEU A 4 17.69 -0.38 12.19
N GLY A 5 18.75 -1.22 12.09
CA GLY A 5 20.14 -0.77 12.08
C GLY A 5 20.52 0.19 10.96
N ARG A 6 19.86 0.11 9.79
CA ARG A 6 19.88 1.14 8.75
C ARG A 6 18.55 1.88 8.78
N SER A 7 18.42 2.98 8.03
CA SER A 7 17.16 3.74 7.99
C SER A 7 15.98 2.83 7.71
N GLY A 8 15.16 2.60 8.72
CA GLY A 8 14.00 1.74 8.57
C GLY A 8 13.12 1.78 9.80
N ILE A 9 11.84 1.54 9.58
CA ILE A 9 10.80 1.52 10.61
C ILE A 9 10.00 0.25 10.43
N VAL A 10 9.69 -0.43 11.53
CA VAL A 10 8.88 -1.66 11.52
C VAL A 10 7.55 -1.38 12.20
N PHE A 11 6.48 -1.75 11.52
CA PHE A 11 5.11 -1.72 12.04
C PHE A 11 4.62 -3.14 12.27
N ALA A 12 4.02 -3.38 13.42
CA ALA A 12 3.33 -4.65 13.69
C ALA A 12 1.87 -4.51 13.26
N LEU A 13 1.43 -5.39 12.35
CA LEU A 13 0.06 -5.43 11.83
C LEU A 13 -0.51 -6.82 12.10
N GLY A 14 -1.06 -7.03 13.31
CA GLY A 14 -1.48 -8.35 13.74
C GLY A 14 -0.27 -9.30 13.77
N ASP A 15 -0.33 -10.40 13.04
CA ASP A 15 0.75 -11.39 12.97
C ASP A 15 1.79 -11.07 11.89
N VAL A 16 1.65 -9.95 11.21
CA VAL A 16 2.53 -9.55 10.11
C VAL A 16 3.38 -8.35 10.54
N LEU A 17 4.63 -8.32 10.11
CA LEU A 17 5.50 -7.16 10.27
C LEU A 17 5.66 -6.48 8.92
N LEU A 18 5.42 -5.17 8.87
CA LEU A 18 5.68 -4.35 7.70
C LEU A 18 6.87 -3.44 8.01
N SER A 19 7.90 -3.51 7.18
CA SER A 19 9.10 -2.70 7.35
C SER A 19 9.24 -1.72 6.20
N LEU A 20 9.54 -0.46 6.53
CA LEU A 20 9.87 0.56 5.55
C LEU A 20 11.35 0.90 5.70
N HIS A 21 12.10 0.83 4.62
CA HIS A 21 13.55 1.06 4.62
C HIS A 21 13.92 2.20 3.69
N GLY A 22 14.96 2.95 4.07
CA GLY A 22 15.62 3.87 3.15
C GLY A 22 16.35 3.08 2.05
N PHE A 23 16.81 3.78 1.03
CA PHE A 23 17.55 3.17 -0.06
C PHE A 23 18.84 2.52 0.43
N HIS A 24 19.18 1.39 -0.20
CA HIS A 24 20.47 0.75 0.00
C HIS A 24 21.56 1.58 -0.66
N GLU A 25 22.78 1.47 -0.13
CA GLU A 25 23.95 1.90 -0.86
C GLU A 25 24.02 1.11 -2.17
N GLY A 26 24.17 1.79 -3.28
CA GLY A 26 24.17 1.16 -4.58
C GLY A 26 22.80 1.05 -5.26
N THR A 27 21.73 1.52 -4.62
CA THR A 27 20.43 1.64 -5.30
C THR A 27 20.59 2.56 -6.51
N PRO A 28 20.21 2.11 -7.73
CA PRO A 28 20.33 2.97 -8.91
C PRO A 28 19.54 4.26 -8.76
N SER A 29 20.15 5.37 -9.16
CA SER A 29 19.49 6.67 -9.16
C SER A 29 18.27 6.66 -10.08
N GLY A 30 17.14 7.14 -9.59
CA GLY A 30 15.91 7.21 -10.37
C GLY A 30 15.22 5.88 -10.56
N ASP A 31 15.66 4.82 -9.86
CA ASP A 31 15.00 3.53 -9.94
C ASP A 31 13.58 3.60 -9.37
N ARG A 32 12.68 2.83 -9.98
CA ARG A 32 11.27 2.79 -9.59
C ARG A 32 10.76 1.38 -9.61
N PHE A 33 9.82 1.07 -8.73
CA PHE A 33 9.11 -0.21 -8.76
C PHE A 33 8.29 -0.34 -10.06
N GLU A 34 8.29 -1.57 -10.58
CA GLU A 34 7.52 -1.92 -11.76
C GLU A 34 6.95 -3.33 -11.60
N GLU A 35 5.63 -3.45 -11.45
CA GLU A 35 4.96 -4.72 -11.20
C GLU A 35 5.01 -5.70 -12.37
N ARG A 36 5.36 -5.24 -13.57
CA ARG A 36 5.51 -6.13 -14.73
C ARG A 36 6.80 -6.93 -14.70
N ARG A 37 7.73 -6.56 -13.82
CA ARG A 37 8.94 -7.35 -13.59
C ARG A 37 8.62 -8.50 -12.65
N ILE A 38 9.35 -9.59 -12.76
CA ILE A 38 9.18 -10.73 -11.87
C ILE A 38 9.44 -10.27 -10.43
N GLY A 39 8.51 -10.58 -9.55
CA GLY A 39 8.56 -10.21 -8.15
C GLY A 39 7.17 -9.94 -7.61
N LEU A 40 7.07 -9.02 -6.66
CA LEU A 40 5.79 -8.63 -6.09
C LEU A 40 4.96 -7.86 -7.12
N ASP A 41 3.67 -8.17 -7.22
CA ASP A 41 2.74 -7.39 -8.05
C ASP A 41 2.25 -6.17 -7.27
N HIS A 42 1.65 -6.38 -6.11
CA HIS A 42 1.17 -5.30 -5.25
C HIS A 42 1.03 -5.79 -3.82
N LEU A 43 0.87 -4.86 -2.90
CA LEU A 43 0.59 -5.14 -1.50
C LEU A 43 -0.79 -4.57 -1.16
N ALA A 44 -1.66 -5.41 -0.61
CA ALA A 44 -3.01 -5.01 -0.23
C ALA A 44 -3.19 -5.04 1.28
N PHE A 45 -3.87 -4.02 1.80
CA PHE A 45 -4.26 -3.93 3.21
C PHE A 45 -5.76 -4.13 3.31
N GLY A 46 -6.20 -5.07 4.14
CA GLY A 46 -7.60 -5.36 4.33
C GLY A 46 -8.33 -4.30 5.13
N CYS A 47 -9.53 -3.97 4.68
CA CYS A 47 -10.50 -3.15 5.42
C CYS A 47 -11.67 -4.00 5.83
N ALA A 48 -12.35 -3.63 6.92
CA ALA A 48 -13.47 -4.40 7.44
C ALA A 48 -14.66 -4.39 6.46
N ASN A 49 -14.90 -3.26 5.79
CA ASN A 49 -16.05 -3.09 4.91
C ASN A 49 -15.82 -1.93 3.93
N ARG A 50 -16.75 -1.75 3.02
CA ARG A 50 -16.66 -0.70 2.00
C ARG A 50 -16.70 0.71 2.60
N ASP A 51 -17.42 0.91 3.71
CA ASP A 51 -17.46 2.21 4.37
C ASP A 51 -16.08 2.60 4.89
N GLU A 52 -15.33 1.67 5.45
CA GLU A 52 -13.97 1.90 5.88
C GLU A 52 -13.06 2.20 4.68
N LEU A 53 -13.27 1.53 3.56
CA LEU A 53 -12.55 1.82 2.32
C LEU A 53 -12.78 3.25 1.86
N ALA A 54 -14.03 3.74 1.91
CA ALA A 54 -14.36 5.11 1.57
C ALA A 54 -13.68 6.12 2.50
N LYS A 55 -13.52 5.78 3.78
CA LYS A 55 -12.77 6.62 4.73
C LYS A 55 -11.29 6.71 4.35
N TRP A 56 -10.71 5.61 3.89
CA TRP A 56 -9.33 5.63 3.40
C TRP A 56 -9.19 6.50 2.16
N ARG A 57 -10.15 6.46 1.25
CA ARG A 57 -10.16 7.36 0.09
C ARG A 57 -10.12 8.82 0.54
N THR A 58 -10.97 9.18 1.49
CA THR A 58 -10.99 10.54 2.06
C THR A 58 -9.64 10.89 2.68
N ARG A 59 -9.04 9.95 3.41
CA ARG A 59 -7.74 10.16 4.05
C ARG A 59 -6.63 10.37 3.03
N LEU A 60 -6.61 9.61 1.95
CA LEU A 60 -5.64 9.80 0.86
C LEU A 60 -5.80 11.18 0.23
N ASP A 61 -7.04 11.62 0.02
CA ASP A 61 -7.33 12.97 -0.50
C ASP A 61 -6.80 14.06 0.44
N GLU A 62 -7.05 13.91 1.74
CA GLU A 62 -6.55 14.86 2.74
C GLU A 62 -5.02 14.96 2.76
N LEU A 63 -4.34 13.83 2.52
CA LEU A 63 -2.89 13.78 2.48
C LEU A 63 -2.31 14.19 1.12
N GLY A 64 -3.15 14.50 0.14
CA GLY A 64 -2.71 14.86 -1.21
C GLY A 64 -2.12 13.68 -1.99
N ILE A 65 -2.47 12.46 -1.63
CA ILE A 65 -1.98 11.26 -2.31
C ILE A 65 -2.92 10.91 -3.45
N GLN A 66 -2.38 10.80 -4.66
CA GLN A 66 -3.15 10.38 -5.83
C GLN A 66 -3.55 8.91 -5.69
N HIS A 67 -4.77 8.60 -6.10
CA HIS A 67 -5.31 7.25 -6.05
C HIS A 67 -6.32 7.04 -7.18
N GLY A 68 -6.65 5.77 -7.44
CA GLY A 68 -7.71 5.42 -8.38
C GLY A 68 -9.09 5.62 -7.74
N SER A 69 -10.12 5.34 -8.50
CA SER A 69 -11.48 5.26 -7.97
C SER A 69 -11.69 3.91 -7.29
N ILE A 70 -12.68 3.84 -6.40
CA ILE A 70 -13.06 2.56 -5.80
C ILE A 70 -13.65 1.69 -6.90
N VAL A 71 -13.07 0.49 -7.06
CA VAL A 71 -13.55 -0.51 -8.02
C VAL A 71 -14.31 -1.57 -7.26
N ASP A 72 -15.60 -1.70 -7.57
CA ASP A 72 -16.48 -2.71 -6.96
C ASP A 72 -16.55 -3.94 -7.86
N ALA A 73 -16.36 -5.11 -7.28
CA ALA A 73 -16.47 -6.38 -7.96
C ALA A 73 -17.22 -7.38 -7.06
N ASN A 74 -17.59 -8.52 -7.61
CA ASN A 74 -18.31 -9.53 -6.83
C ASN A 74 -17.46 -10.14 -5.71
N TYR A 75 -16.13 -10.07 -5.81
CA TYR A 75 -15.21 -10.57 -4.78
C TYR A 75 -14.78 -9.52 -3.77
N GLY A 76 -15.20 -8.27 -3.94
CA GLY A 76 -14.87 -7.18 -3.03
C GLY A 76 -14.65 -5.87 -3.74
N SER A 77 -14.18 -4.88 -2.98
CA SER A 77 -13.92 -3.53 -3.48
C SER A 77 -12.48 -3.13 -3.21
N GLY A 78 -11.84 -2.47 -4.17
CA GLY A 78 -10.44 -2.07 -4.08
C GLY A 78 -10.24 -0.59 -4.35
N LEU A 79 -9.21 -0.05 -3.70
CA LEU A 79 -8.76 1.32 -3.87
C LEU A 79 -7.25 1.29 -4.05
N SER A 80 -6.78 1.60 -5.25
CA SER A 80 -5.37 1.50 -5.61
C SER A 80 -4.67 2.85 -5.52
N PHE A 81 -3.43 2.81 -5.05
CA PHE A 81 -2.57 3.98 -5.00
C PHE A 81 -1.11 3.53 -5.11
N ARG A 82 -0.18 4.47 -5.07
CA ARG A 82 1.26 4.19 -5.21
C ARG A 82 2.03 4.88 -4.11
N ASP A 83 3.11 4.25 -3.65
CA ASP A 83 4.05 4.93 -2.77
C ASP A 83 5.02 5.81 -3.59
N PRO A 84 5.92 6.60 -2.93
CA PRO A 84 6.85 7.45 -3.66
C PRO A 84 7.79 6.70 -4.62
N ASP A 85 8.05 5.42 -4.37
CA ASP A 85 8.89 4.58 -5.23
C ASP A 85 8.09 3.86 -6.30
N ASN A 86 6.82 4.23 -6.46
CA ASN A 86 5.88 3.63 -7.40
C ASN A 86 5.45 2.21 -7.05
N ILE A 87 5.66 1.78 -5.80
CA ILE A 87 5.17 0.47 -5.36
C ILE A 87 3.65 0.47 -5.39
N ALA A 88 3.07 -0.54 -6.02
CA ALA A 88 1.62 -0.68 -6.14
C ALA A 88 1.03 -1.10 -4.80
N LEU A 89 0.12 -0.29 -4.27
CA LEU A 89 -0.55 -0.51 -3.00
C LEU A 89 -2.06 -0.49 -3.18
N GLU A 90 -2.77 -1.17 -2.30
CA GLU A 90 -4.22 -1.26 -2.38
C GLU A 90 -4.81 -1.36 -0.98
N PHE A 91 -5.94 -0.70 -0.76
CA PHE A 91 -6.87 -1.04 0.32
C PHE A 91 -7.98 -1.89 -0.28
N PHE A 92 -8.32 -2.98 0.39
CA PHE A 92 -9.31 -3.94 -0.11
C PHE A 92 -10.34 -4.26 0.96
N ALA A 93 -11.62 -4.20 0.59
CA ALA A 93 -12.73 -4.58 1.45
C ALA A 93 -13.45 -5.80 0.88
N PRO A 94 -13.89 -6.74 1.73
CA PRO A 94 -14.64 -7.90 1.27
C PRO A 94 -16.00 -7.48 0.70
N PRO A 95 -16.66 -8.35 -0.08
CA PRO A 95 -17.98 -8.04 -0.60
C PRO A 95 -19.00 -7.89 0.53
N THR A 96 -19.96 -7.01 0.32
CA THR A 96 -21.10 -6.90 1.24
C THR A 96 -22.01 -8.11 1.08
N ALA A 97 -22.39 -8.68 2.20
CA ALA A 97 -23.26 -9.85 2.24
C ALA A 97 -24.69 -9.47 1.84
#